data_194b3f8854f4a4c49a597797bc04827c
#
_entry.id   194b3f8854f4a4c49a597797bc04827c
#
_cell.length_a   1.000
_cell.length_b   1.000
_cell.length_c   1.000
_cell.angle_alpha   90.00
_cell.angle_beta   90.00
_cell.angle_gamma   90.00
#
_symmetry.space_group_name_H-M   'P 1'
#
loop_
_entity.id
_entity.type
_entity.pdbx_description
1 polymer ?
#
loop_
_entity_poly.entity_id
_entity_poly.type
_entity_poly.pdbx_seq_one_letter_code
_entity_poly.pdbx_strand_id
1 'polypeptide(L)'
;MGGGFGGIAAARGLAGAACQITLVDRRNYQLFQPLLYQVATAGLSPADIATPIRSLFRLQPNVRVLLGEVVGVRPASREIVIGRNSLRYDYLVLATGAQHSYFGMDDWAANAPGLKTIEDAIEVRGRLLTAFERAESADDPAERAAWMTFVIVEIGRAHV
;
A
#
# COMPACT_ATOMS: atom_id res chain seq x y z
N MET A 1 -11.41 9.76 0.69
CA MET A 1 -9.99 9.71 0.31
C MET A 1 -9.40 8.34 0.60
N GLY A 2 -8.44 7.91 -0.23
CA GLY A 2 -7.86 6.58 -0.24
C GLY A 2 -8.45 5.68 -1.33
N GLY A 3 -7.60 5.21 -2.27
CA GLY A 3 -7.93 4.34 -3.41
C GLY A 3 -7.64 2.85 -3.17
N GLY A 4 -7.62 2.44 -1.90
CA GLY A 4 -7.54 1.05 -1.49
C GLY A 4 -8.92 0.36 -1.49
N PHE A 5 -9.00 -0.81 -0.85
CA PHE A 5 -10.23 -1.61 -0.81
C PHE A 5 -11.45 -0.83 -0.34
N GLY A 6 -11.35 -0.10 0.79
CA GLY A 6 -12.47 0.63 1.37
C GLY A 6 -12.95 1.78 0.49
N GLY A 7 -12.04 2.59 -0.05
CA GLY A 7 -12.41 3.72 -0.90
C GLY A 7 -13.00 3.29 -2.24
N ILE A 8 -12.48 2.23 -2.85
CA ILE A 8 -13.02 1.68 -4.10
C ILE A 8 -14.39 1.04 -3.85
N ALA A 9 -14.55 0.28 -2.76
CA ALA A 9 -15.84 -0.30 -2.40
C ALA A 9 -16.90 0.78 -2.15
N ALA A 10 -16.56 1.84 -1.42
CA ALA A 10 -17.45 2.97 -1.19
C ALA A 10 -17.85 3.67 -2.50
N ALA A 11 -16.88 3.96 -3.38
CA ALA A 11 -17.16 4.59 -4.67
C ALA A 11 -18.04 3.72 -5.58
N ARG A 12 -17.82 2.41 -5.61
CA ARG A 12 -18.66 1.46 -6.37
C ARG A 12 -20.07 1.37 -5.80
N GLY A 13 -20.20 1.30 -4.46
CA GLY A 13 -21.51 1.26 -3.80
C GLY A 13 -22.38 2.49 -4.06
N LEU A 14 -21.76 3.61 -4.46
CA LEU A 14 -22.44 4.85 -4.79
C LEU A 14 -22.63 5.06 -6.31
N ALA A 15 -22.48 4.02 -7.14
CA ALA A 15 -22.57 4.15 -8.59
C ALA A 15 -23.94 4.71 -9.08
N GLY A 16 -25.04 4.32 -8.42
CA GLY A 16 -26.40 4.80 -8.74
C GLY A 16 -26.85 6.04 -7.95
N ALA A 17 -25.99 6.60 -7.09
CA ALA A 17 -26.38 7.73 -6.26
C ALA A 17 -26.30 9.05 -7.04
N ALA A 18 -27.21 9.98 -6.72
CA ALA A 18 -27.23 11.34 -7.29
C ALA A 18 -26.14 12.22 -6.67
N CYS A 19 -24.89 11.81 -6.79
CA CYS A 19 -23.72 12.53 -6.27
C CYS A 19 -22.53 12.42 -7.23
N GLN A 20 -21.62 13.40 -7.15
CA GLN A 20 -20.31 13.36 -7.80
C GLN A 20 -19.28 12.89 -6.80
N ILE A 21 -18.48 11.89 -7.16
CA ILE A 21 -17.48 11.27 -6.30
C ILE A 21 -16.10 11.71 -6.78
N THR A 22 -15.32 12.33 -5.91
CA THR A 22 -13.89 12.54 -6.17
C THR A 22 -13.08 11.57 -5.30
N LEU A 23 -12.48 10.57 -5.93
CA LEU A 23 -11.56 9.65 -5.28
C LEU A 23 -10.15 10.25 -5.35
N VAL A 24 -9.57 10.55 -4.19
CA VAL A 24 -8.20 11.09 -4.09
C VAL A 24 -7.30 10.04 -3.49
N ASP A 25 -6.19 9.73 -4.16
CA ASP A 25 -5.14 8.85 -3.66
C ASP A 25 -3.76 9.38 -4.04
N ARG A 26 -2.77 9.11 -3.22
CA ARG A 26 -1.35 9.44 -3.50
C ARG A 26 -0.73 8.55 -4.57
N ARG A 27 -1.38 7.44 -4.90
CA ARG A 27 -1.00 6.49 -5.95
C ARG A 27 -2.10 6.43 -7.00
N ASN A 28 -1.73 6.11 -8.24
CA ASN A 28 -2.68 5.98 -9.34
C ASN A 28 -3.15 4.54 -9.57
N TYR A 29 -2.81 3.64 -8.65
CA TYR A 29 -3.16 2.23 -8.72
C TYR A 29 -3.74 1.71 -7.40
N GLN A 30 -4.62 0.73 -7.52
CA GLN A 30 -5.05 -0.12 -6.40
C GLN A 30 -4.04 -1.26 -6.26
N LEU A 31 -3.53 -1.44 -5.06
CA LEU A 31 -2.70 -2.57 -4.71
C LEU A 31 -3.55 -3.70 -4.12
N PHE A 32 -3.46 -4.89 -4.70
CA PHE A 32 -4.03 -6.09 -4.10
C PHE A 32 -3.07 -6.66 -3.04
N GLN A 33 -3.05 -6.04 -1.88
CA GLN A 33 -2.15 -6.36 -0.76
C GLN A 33 -2.05 -7.84 -0.39
N PRO A 34 -3.11 -8.66 -0.44
CA PRO A 34 -3.00 -10.09 -0.08
C PRO A 34 -1.98 -10.87 -0.88
N LEU A 35 -1.62 -10.43 -2.09
CA LEU A 35 -0.60 -11.06 -2.94
C LEU A 35 0.78 -10.38 -2.88
N LEU A 36 0.96 -9.41 -2.01
CA LEU A 36 2.21 -8.66 -1.91
C LEU A 36 3.42 -9.55 -1.54
N TYR A 37 3.17 -10.58 -0.71
CA TYR A 37 4.18 -11.56 -0.35
C TYR A 37 4.72 -12.33 -1.57
N GLN A 38 3.90 -12.57 -2.61
CA GLN A 38 4.34 -13.22 -3.83
C GLN A 38 5.25 -12.33 -4.67
N VAL A 39 5.08 -11.01 -4.60
CA VAL A 39 6.04 -10.08 -5.19
C VAL A 39 7.35 -10.10 -4.41
N ALA A 40 7.28 -10.10 -3.08
CA ALA A 40 8.45 -10.15 -2.20
C ALA A 40 9.26 -11.44 -2.36
N THR A 41 8.61 -12.55 -2.68
CA THR A 41 9.26 -13.87 -2.91
C THR A 41 9.51 -14.17 -4.39
N ALA A 42 9.44 -13.18 -5.26
CA ALA A 42 9.69 -13.29 -6.71
C ALA A 42 8.70 -14.17 -7.50
N GLY A 43 7.55 -14.54 -6.89
CA GLY A 43 6.51 -15.34 -7.55
C GLY A 43 5.63 -14.55 -8.50
N LEU A 44 5.46 -13.23 -8.28
CA LEU A 44 4.69 -12.33 -9.13
C LEU A 44 5.47 -11.06 -9.46
N SER A 45 5.07 -10.42 -10.55
CA SER A 45 5.49 -9.05 -10.86
C SER A 45 4.63 -8.04 -10.07
N PRO A 46 5.17 -6.86 -9.69
CA PRO A 46 4.37 -5.77 -9.16
C PRO A 46 3.15 -5.40 -9.99
N ALA A 47 3.26 -5.51 -11.32
CA ALA A 47 2.17 -5.20 -12.25
C ALA A 47 0.99 -6.17 -12.15
N ASP A 48 1.22 -7.40 -11.70
CA ASP A 48 0.17 -8.42 -11.57
C ASP A 48 -0.82 -8.11 -10.44
N ILE A 49 -0.39 -7.30 -9.46
CA ILE A 49 -1.16 -6.96 -8.27
C ILE A 49 -1.51 -5.48 -8.17
N ALA A 50 -1.14 -4.67 -9.16
CA ALA A 50 -1.36 -3.23 -9.20
C ALA A 50 -2.27 -2.86 -10.38
N THR A 51 -3.52 -2.50 -10.09
CA THR A 51 -4.49 -2.11 -11.11
C THR A 51 -4.67 -0.59 -11.14
N PRO A 52 -4.56 0.08 -12.31
CA PRO A 52 -4.80 1.53 -12.39
C PRO A 52 -6.21 1.88 -11.90
N ILE A 53 -6.31 2.81 -10.93
CA ILE A 53 -7.61 3.16 -10.32
C ILE A 53 -8.59 3.68 -11.37
N ARG A 54 -8.13 4.47 -12.34
CA ARG A 54 -9.00 5.02 -13.39
C ARG A 54 -9.64 3.96 -14.26
N SER A 55 -8.95 2.83 -14.50
CA SER A 55 -9.51 1.73 -15.28
C SER A 55 -10.67 1.04 -14.57
N LEU A 56 -10.67 1.04 -13.23
CA LEU A 56 -11.73 0.44 -12.40
C LEU A 56 -13.05 1.20 -12.50
N PHE A 57 -13.00 2.50 -12.84
CA PHE A 57 -14.16 3.40 -12.88
C PHE A 57 -14.50 3.92 -14.28
N ARG A 58 -13.88 3.38 -15.35
CA ARG A 58 -14.12 3.89 -16.71
C ARG A 58 -15.60 3.84 -17.17
N LEU A 59 -16.39 2.95 -16.57
CA LEU A 59 -17.83 2.80 -16.85
C LEU A 59 -18.71 3.46 -15.77
N GLN A 60 -18.14 4.19 -14.82
CA GLN A 60 -18.84 4.85 -13.74
C GLN A 60 -18.66 6.38 -13.86
N PRO A 61 -19.58 7.09 -14.55
CA PRO A 61 -19.37 8.49 -14.93
C PRO A 61 -19.43 9.47 -13.77
N ASN A 62 -20.00 9.08 -12.62
CA ASN A 62 -20.06 9.92 -11.43
C ASN A 62 -18.78 9.86 -10.58
N VAL A 63 -17.71 9.15 -11.03
CA VAL A 63 -16.42 9.07 -10.31
C VAL A 63 -15.33 9.80 -11.08
N ARG A 64 -14.69 10.74 -10.41
CA ARG A 64 -13.46 11.40 -10.81
C ARG A 64 -12.30 10.91 -9.93
N VAL A 65 -11.19 10.49 -10.54
CA VAL A 65 -9.98 10.07 -9.81
C VAL A 65 -8.92 11.17 -9.88
N LEU A 66 -8.46 11.62 -8.71
CA LEU A 66 -7.36 12.58 -8.56
C LEU A 66 -6.15 11.89 -7.94
N LEU A 67 -4.99 12.07 -8.58
CA LEU A 67 -3.71 11.75 -7.99
C LEU A 67 -3.29 12.92 -7.09
N GLY A 68 -3.08 12.65 -5.81
CA GLY A 68 -2.64 13.67 -4.86
C GLY A 68 -2.59 13.15 -3.44
N GLU A 69 -1.69 13.71 -2.67
CA GLU A 69 -1.59 13.42 -1.25
C GLU A 69 -2.42 14.42 -0.45
N VAL A 70 -3.36 13.88 0.34
CA VAL A 70 -4.14 14.69 1.27
C VAL A 70 -3.32 14.87 2.55
N VAL A 71 -2.90 16.11 2.78
CA VAL A 71 -2.05 16.49 3.91
C VAL A 71 -2.85 17.06 5.09
N GLY A 72 -4.14 17.31 4.91
CA GLY A 72 -5.00 17.82 5.97
C GLY A 72 -6.47 17.76 5.64
N VAL A 73 -7.29 17.78 6.69
CA VAL A 73 -8.74 17.91 6.62
C VAL A 73 -9.16 19.08 7.49
N ARG A 74 -10.00 19.95 6.95
CA ARG A 74 -10.61 21.11 7.64
C ARG A 74 -12.10 20.87 7.78
N PRO A 75 -12.57 20.23 8.84
CA PRO A 75 -14.00 19.88 8.99
C PRO A 75 -14.93 21.09 9.01
N ALA A 76 -14.50 22.19 9.65
CA ALA A 76 -15.31 23.40 9.78
C ALA A 76 -15.65 24.05 8.42
N SER A 77 -14.70 24.06 7.48
CA SER A 77 -14.91 24.56 6.10
C SER A 77 -15.28 23.46 5.11
N ARG A 78 -15.37 22.20 5.56
CA ARG A 78 -15.60 21.01 4.71
C ARG A 78 -14.61 20.94 3.55
N GLU A 79 -13.33 21.03 3.86
CA GLU A 79 -12.26 21.00 2.86
C GLU A 79 -11.21 19.93 3.20
N ILE A 80 -10.68 19.28 2.16
CA ILE A 80 -9.43 18.52 2.23
C ILE A 80 -8.32 19.34 1.57
N VAL A 81 -7.12 19.26 2.11
CA VAL A 81 -5.92 19.94 1.58
C VAL A 81 -5.08 18.94 0.82
N ILE A 82 -4.81 19.23 -0.46
CA ILE A 82 -4.02 18.39 -1.37
C ILE A 82 -2.84 19.21 -1.85
N GLY A 83 -1.66 19.01 -1.24
CA GLY A 83 -0.50 19.86 -1.48
C GLY A 83 -0.80 21.33 -1.15
N ARG A 84 -0.76 22.21 -2.17
CA ARG A 84 -1.08 23.66 -2.04
C ARG A 84 -2.54 24.00 -2.36
N ASN A 85 -3.32 23.04 -2.80
CA ASN A 85 -4.72 23.22 -3.20
C ASN A 85 -5.67 22.69 -2.13
N SER A 86 -6.92 23.14 -2.18
CA SER A 86 -8.00 22.57 -1.38
C SER A 86 -9.15 22.11 -2.28
N LEU A 87 -9.89 21.11 -1.80
CA LEU A 87 -11.10 20.59 -2.42
C LEU A 87 -12.22 20.55 -1.39
N ARG A 88 -13.35 21.19 -1.72
CA ARG A 88 -14.56 21.16 -0.90
C ARG A 88 -15.31 19.86 -1.05
N TYR A 89 -16.01 19.46 0.01
CA TYR A 89 -16.88 18.28 0.03
C TYR A 89 -18.17 18.55 0.81
N ASP A 90 -19.23 17.86 0.45
CA ASP A 90 -20.45 17.76 1.26
C ASP A 90 -20.35 16.59 2.24
N TYR A 91 -19.83 15.46 1.78
CA TYR A 91 -19.57 14.26 2.55
C TYR A 91 -18.12 13.79 2.32
N LEU A 92 -17.48 13.29 3.35
CA LEU A 92 -16.10 12.80 3.29
C LEU A 92 -16.03 11.36 3.81
N VAL A 93 -15.52 10.45 2.96
CA VAL A 93 -15.17 9.09 3.36
C VAL A 93 -13.66 9.01 3.54
N LEU A 94 -13.22 8.66 4.75
CA LEU A 94 -11.82 8.41 5.08
C LEU A 94 -11.54 6.91 4.97
N ALA A 95 -10.73 6.52 3.97
CA ALA A 95 -10.36 5.13 3.69
C ALA A 95 -8.84 5.04 3.49
N THR A 96 -8.07 5.63 4.39
CA THR A 96 -6.62 5.82 4.27
C THR A 96 -5.81 4.54 4.46
N GLY A 97 -6.47 3.46 4.91
CA GLY A 97 -5.80 2.20 5.20
C GLY A 97 -5.00 2.22 6.50
N ALA A 98 -4.20 1.18 6.70
CA ALA A 98 -3.28 1.05 7.82
C ALA A 98 -1.83 1.01 7.33
N GLN A 99 -0.92 1.46 8.17
CA GLN A 99 0.52 1.32 7.99
C GLN A 99 1.05 0.30 9.01
N HIS A 100 2.24 -0.24 8.76
CA HIS A 100 2.95 -0.99 9.79
C HIS A 100 3.40 -0.05 10.91
N SER A 101 3.58 -0.59 12.09
CA SER A 101 4.08 0.13 13.25
C SER A 101 5.17 -0.70 13.91
N TYR A 102 6.24 -0.03 14.30
CA TYR A 102 7.31 -0.62 15.10
C TYR A 102 7.17 -0.33 16.59
N PHE A 103 5.98 0.15 17.02
CA PHE A 103 5.67 0.44 18.43
C PHE A 103 6.66 1.40 19.10
N GLY A 104 7.17 2.37 18.36
CA GLY A 104 8.18 3.34 18.80
C GLY A 104 9.64 2.88 18.66
N MET A 105 9.86 1.68 18.10
CA MET A 105 11.18 1.13 17.81
C MET A 105 11.51 1.31 16.32
N ASP A 106 11.44 2.52 15.80
CA ASP A 106 11.55 2.82 14.37
C ASP A 106 12.90 2.43 13.75
N ASP A 107 13.95 2.32 14.56
CA ASP A 107 15.28 1.82 14.14
C ASP A 107 15.24 0.37 13.62
N TRP A 108 14.21 -0.40 13.98
CA TRP A 108 14.04 -1.77 13.49
C TRP A 108 13.75 -1.81 11.98
N ALA A 109 13.19 -0.75 11.42
CA ALA A 109 12.84 -0.67 10.00
C ALA A 109 14.03 -0.99 9.08
N ALA A 110 15.25 -0.61 9.47
CA ALA A 110 16.46 -0.86 8.70
C ALA A 110 16.77 -2.37 8.52
N ASN A 111 16.47 -3.17 9.55
CA ASN A 111 16.77 -4.60 9.57
C ASN A 111 15.52 -5.47 9.31
N ALA A 112 14.34 -4.97 9.66
CA ALA A 112 13.06 -5.66 9.50
C ALA A 112 12.10 -4.80 8.66
N PRO A 113 12.27 -4.73 7.32
CA PRO A 113 11.40 -3.96 6.46
C PRO A 113 9.96 -4.48 6.56
N GLY A 114 9.00 -3.57 6.58
CA GLY A 114 7.59 -3.93 6.53
C GLY A 114 7.19 -4.49 5.18
N LEU A 115 5.93 -4.94 5.05
CA LEU A 115 5.37 -5.43 3.80
C LEU A 115 3.95 -4.86 3.60
N LYS A 116 3.87 -3.60 3.15
CA LYS A 116 2.61 -2.87 2.91
C LYS A 116 2.53 -2.24 1.55
N THR A 117 3.66 -2.02 0.90
CA THR A 117 3.78 -1.31 -0.37
C THR A 117 4.52 -2.16 -1.39
N ILE A 118 4.43 -1.80 -2.67
CA ILE A 118 5.22 -2.44 -3.74
C ILE A 118 6.71 -2.21 -3.49
N GLU A 119 7.06 -1.01 -3.02
CA GLU A 119 8.43 -0.63 -2.71
C GLU A 119 9.03 -1.54 -1.63
N ASP A 120 8.28 -1.80 -0.55
CA ASP A 120 8.67 -2.75 0.51
C ASP A 120 8.88 -4.16 -0.07
N ALA A 121 7.95 -4.62 -0.91
CA ALA A 121 8.04 -5.95 -1.52
C ALA A 121 9.27 -6.10 -2.43
N ILE A 122 9.60 -5.06 -3.21
CA ILE A 122 10.79 -5.04 -4.07
C ILE A 122 12.06 -5.04 -3.20
N GLU A 123 12.07 -4.29 -2.11
CA GLU A 123 13.19 -4.28 -1.17
C GLU A 123 13.42 -5.66 -0.54
N VAL A 124 12.36 -6.29 -0.01
CA VAL A 124 12.42 -7.64 0.56
C VAL A 124 12.88 -8.64 -0.49
N ARG A 125 12.35 -8.55 -1.72
CA ARG A 125 12.78 -9.40 -2.85
C ARG A 125 14.27 -9.25 -3.15
N GLY A 126 14.76 -8.02 -3.21
CA GLY A 126 16.18 -7.75 -3.43
C GLY A 126 17.06 -8.37 -2.35
N ARG A 127 16.70 -8.20 -1.07
CA ARG A 127 17.43 -8.81 0.06
C ARG A 127 17.42 -10.34 0.00
N LEU A 128 16.24 -10.93 -0.27
CA LEU A 128 16.08 -12.38 -0.38
C LEU A 128 16.95 -12.97 -1.49
N LEU A 129 16.87 -12.42 -2.69
CA LEU A 129 17.65 -12.92 -3.83
C LEU A 129 19.16 -12.72 -3.61
N THR A 130 19.58 -11.57 -3.06
CA THR A 130 20.98 -11.32 -2.72
C THR A 130 21.49 -12.30 -1.67
N ALA A 131 20.67 -12.70 -0.70
CA ALA A 131 21.05 -13.70 0.30
C ALA A 131 21.35 -15.05 -0.35
N PHE A 132 20.57 -15.51 -1.33
CA PHE A 132 20.84 -16.73 -2.07
C PHE A 132 22.15 -16.64 -2.85
N GLU A 133 22.41 -15.53 -3.57
CA GLU A 133 23.65 -15.33 -4.31
C GLU A 133 24.89 -15.32 -3.38
N ARG A 134 24.76 -14.71 -2.20
CA ARG A 134 25.80 -14.71 -1.18
C ARG A 134 26.04 -16.10 -0.60
N ALA A 135 24.99 -16.84 -0.32
CA ALA A 135 25.09 -18.21 0.17
C ALA A 135 25.78 -19.13 -0.85
N GLU A 136 25.48 -18.97 -2.14
CA GLU A 136 26.11 -19.75 -3.21
C GLU A 136 27.59 -19.45 -3.35
N SER A 137 27.99 -18.18 -3.11
CA SER A 137 29.39 -17.74 -3.22
C SER A 137 30.20 -17.94 -1.94
N ALA A 138 29.58 -18.36 -0.83
CA ALA A 138 30.26 -18.55 0.46
C ALA A 138 30.98 -19.90 0.52
N ASP A 139 32.29 -19.90 0.79
CA ASP A 139 33.08 -21.11 1.01
C ASP A 139 32.86 -21.67 2.42
N ASP A 140 32.66 -20.81 3.42
CA ASP A 140 32.43 -21.22 4.82
C ASP A 140 30.97 -21.70 5.01
N PRO A 141 30.78 -22.95 5.50
CA PRO A 141 29.46 -23.49 5.79
C PRO A 141 28.65 -22.65 6.82
N ALA A 142 29.32 -22.03 7.79
CA ALA A 142 28.65 -21.19 8.80
C ALA A 142 28.15 -19.87 8.19
N GLU A 143 28.93 -19.25 7.31
CA GLU A 143 28.54 -18.07 6.57
C GLU A 143 27.35 -18.39 5.63
N ARG A 144 27.43 -19.52 4.90
CA ARG A 144 26.34 -20.00 4.05
C ARG A 144 25.04 -20.17 4.85
N ALA A 145 25.12 -20.83 6.01
CA ALA A 145 23.95 -21.04 6.88
C ALA A 145 23.37 -19.70 7.38
N ALA A 146 24.22 -18.72 7.68
CA ALA A 146 23.77 -17.39 8.11
C ALA A 146 23.00 -16.68 6.99
N TRP A 147 23.49 -16.70 5.73
CA TRP A 147 22.81 -16.13 4.58
C TRP A 147 21.47 -16.82 4.26
N MET A 148 21.34 -18.10 4.55
CA MET A 148 20.12 -18.89 4.34
C MET A 148 19.14 -18.83 5.50
N THR A 149 19.41 -18.05 6.54
CA THR A 149 18.56 -17.92 7.71
C THR A 149 17.68 -16.66 7.57
N PHE A 150 16.38 -16.86 7.42
CA PHE A 150 15.38 -15.80 7.33
C PHE A 150 14.50 -15.79 8.59
N VAL A 151 14.33 -14.63 9.19
CA VAL A 151 13.47 -14.43 10.36
C VAL A 151 12.26 -13.61 9.94
N ILE A 152 11.06 -14.13 10.18
CA ILE A 152 9.80 -13.44 9.94
C ILE A 152 9.24 -13.03 11.30
N VAL A 153 9.00 -11.72 11.47
CA VAL A 153 8.34 -11.19 12.67
C VAL A 153 6.92 -10.80 12.29
N GLU A 154 5.96 -11.57 12.77
CA GLU A 154 4.54 -11.28 12.60
C GLU A 154 3.86 -11.28 13.97
N ILE A 155 3.15 -10.21 14.27
CA ILE A 155 2.23 -10.19 15.40
C ILE A 155 0.90 -10.70 14.85
N GLY A 156 0.54 -11.93 15.22
CA GLY A 156 -0.73 -12.54 14.87
C GLY A 156 -1.92 -11.63 15.25
N ARG A 157 -3.06 -11.80 14.58
CA ARG A 157 -4.27 -11.04 14.89
C ARG A 157 -4.59 -11.21 16.37
N ALA A 158 -4.57 -10.12 17.14
CA ALA A 158 -5.22 -10.10 18.42
C ALA A 158 -6.70 -10.36 18.16
N HIS A 159 -7.21 -11.49 18.62
CA HIS A 159 -8.65 -11.70 18.73
C HIS A 159 -9.15 -10.77 19.84
N VAL A 160 -9.79 -9.66 19.46
CA VAL A 160 -10.56 -8.80 20.34
C VAL A 160 -11.97 -9.37 20.41
#